data_ccbcc22c651bcf639aea57774463ce26
#
_entry.id   ccbcc22c651bcf639aea57774463ce26
#
_cell.length_a   1.000
_cell.length_b   1.000
_cell.length_c   1.000
_cell.angle_alpha   90.00
_cell.angle_beta   90.00
_cell.angle_gamma   90.00
#
_symmetry.space_group_name_H-M   'P 1'
#
loop_
_entity.id
_entity.type
_entity.pdbx_description
1 polymer ?
#
loop_
_entity_poly.entity_id
_entity_poly.type
_entity_poly.pdbx_seq_one_letter_code
_entity_poly.pdbx_strand_id
1 'polypeptide(L)'
;MRKGEYPNLSSKYVRILCNVRNGGDRTISGLQMRMVLFGFNCETLKEKIITLIPEKNAPLGPGESLSIDVSIDRSPDPSEIMHMRIEPRALKLN
;
A
#
# COMPACT_ATOMS: atom_id res chain seq x y z
N MET A 1 -27.63 -0.26 -12.18
CA MET A 1 -27.13 -0.75 -11.94
C MET A 1 -27.09 -1.12 -12.09
N ARG A 2 -27.22 -0.80 -11.90
CA ARG A 2 -26.87 -1.26 -11.59
C ARG A 2 -26.40 -1.40 -11.61
N LYS A 3 -26.29 -1.11 -11.38
CA LYS A 3 -25.62 -1.40 -11.05
C LYS A 3 -25.37 -1.94 -10.80
N GLY A 4 -25.47 -1.94 -10.54
CA GLY A 4 -25.00 -2.57 -9.76
C GLY A 4 -24.92 -2.78 -9.43
N GLU A 5 -25.11 -2.86 -9.19
CA GLU A 5 -24.84 -3.16 -8.43
C GLU A 5 -24.01 -3.32 -8.09
N TYR A 6 -23.72 -2.98 -7.72
CA TYR A 6 -22.68 -3.05 -7.03
C TYR A 6 -22.89 -2.95 -5.68
N PRO A 7 -23.19 -3.78 -5.02
CA PRO A 7 -23.48 -3.69 -3.66
C PRO A 7 -22.37 -3.18 -2.88
N ASN A 8 -21.31 -3.53 -3.23
CA ASN A 8 -20.24 -3.18 -2.49
C ASN A 8 -19.88 -1.82 -2.65
N LEU A 9 -20.63 -1.08 -3.27
CA LEU A 9 -20.41 0.30 -3.32
C LEU A 9 -20.43 0.90 -1.97
N SER A 10 -21.07 0.23 -1.04
CA SER A 10 -21.05 0.72 0.30
C SER A 10 -19.81 0.28 1.04
N SER A 11 -18.98 -0.49 0.44
CA SER A 11 -17.83 -0.93 1.15
C SER A 11 -16.93 0.22 1.48
N LYS A 12 -16.35 0.15 2.65
CA LYS A 12 -15.55 1.23 3.18
C LYS A 12 -14.09 0.87 3.13
N TYR A 13 -13.60 0.49 1.98
CA TYR A 13 -12.17 0.21 1.86
C TYR A 13 -11.59 0.87 0.62
N VAL A 14 -10.32 1.16 0.70
CA VAL A 14 -9.54 1.70 -0.40
C VAL A 14 -8.55 0.63 -0.82
N ARG A 15 -8.50 0.36 -2.12
CA ARG A 15 -7.58 -0.61 -2.67
C ARG A 15 -6.43 0.12 -3.33
N ILE A 16 -5.22 -0.22 -2.94
CA ILE A 16 -4.02 0.44 -3.42
C ILE A 16 -3.21 -0.56 -4.23
N LEU A 17 -2.89 -0.19 -5.47
CA LEU A 17 -2.08 -1.01 -6.35
C LEU A 17 -0.83 -0.23 -6.72
N CYS A 18 0.33 -0.80 -6.49
CA CYS A 18 1.56 -0.16 -6.90
C CYS A 18 2.66 -1.20 -7.10
N ASN A 19 3.77 -0.78 -7.65
CA ASN A 19 4.91 -1.65 -7.88
C ASN A 19 6.13 -1.12 -7.15
N VAL A 20 6.93 -2.06 -6.64
CA VAL A 20 8.20 -1.74 -6.02
C VAL A 20 9.27 -2.48 -6.80
N ARG A 21 10.34 -1.79 -7.16
CA ARG A 21 11.44 -2.39 -7.88
C ARG A 21 12.72 -2.25 -7.06
N ASN A 22 13.49 -3.35 -7.01
CA ASN A 22 14.79 -3.29 -6.37
C ASN A 22 15.79 -2.76 -7.38
N GLY A 23 16.12 -1.47 -7.29
CA GLY A 23 17.06 -0.84 -8.19
C GLY A 23 18.51 -0.95 -7.74
N GLY A 24 18.77 -1.63 -6.63
CA GLY A 24 20.13 -1.78 -6.12
C GLY A 24 20.79 -3.06 -6.60
N ASP A 25 21.92 -3.38 -6.00
CA ASP A 25 22.68 -4.55 -6.38
C ASP A 25 22.67 -5.64 -5.30
N ARG A 26 21.84 -5.48 -4.28
CA ARG A 26 21.73 -6.44 -3.19
C ARG A 26 20.27 -6.90 -3.06
N THR A 27 20.11 -8.11 -2.55
CA THR A 27 18.77 -8.68 -2.37
C THR A 27 18.09 -8.07 -1.15
N ILE A 28 16.86 -7.70 -1.32
CA ILE A 28 16.02 -7.20 -0.22
C ILE A 28 15.40 -8.40 0.47
N SER A 29 15.80 -8.63 1.73
CA SER A 29 15.30 -9.76 2.50
C SER A 29 14.23 -9.34 3.51
N GLY A 30 14.03 -8.07 3.70
CA GLY A 30 12.98 -7.57 4.57
C GLY A 30 12.50 -6.22 4.08
N LEU A 31 11.19 -6.03 4.03
CA LEU A 31 10.62 -4.77 3.57
C LEU A 31 9.29 -4.52 4.24
N GLN A 32 9.18 -3.37 4.89
CA GLN A 32 7.92 -2.87 5.42
C GLN A 32 7.61 -1.55 4.74
N MET A 33 6.34 -1.39 4.37
CA MET A 33 5.88 -0.16 3.75
C MET A 33 4.89 0.53 4.68
N ARG A 34 4.91 1.84 4.67
CA ARG A 34 3.97 2.66 5.42
C ARG A 34 3.09 3.40 4.44
N MET A 35 1.78 3.30 4.63
CA MET A 35 0.81 4.00 3.80
C MET A 35 0.06 4.98 4.68
N VAL A 36 -0.04 6.23 4.21
CA VAL A 36 -0.72 7.28 4.95
C VAL A 36 -1.69 7.97 4.03
N LEU A 37 -2.92 8.15 4.52
CA LEU A 37 -3.95 8.88 3.79
C LEU A 37 -4.17 10.22 4.48
N PHE A 38 -4.15 11.29 3.70
CA PHE A 38 -4.27 12.65 4.22
C PHE A 38 -5.56 13.31 3.73
N GLY A 39 -6.14 14.13 4.58
CA GLY A 39 -7.32 14.91 4.24
C GLY A 39 -6.99 16.31 3.73
N PHE A 40 -8.02 17.17 3.69
CA PHE A 40 -7.91 18.49 3.08
C PHE A 40 -6.90 19.38 3.77
N ASN A 41 -6.74 19.25 5.07
CA ASN A 41 -5.80 20.08 5.81
C ASN A 41 -4.52 19.35 6.14
N CYS A 42 -4.17 18.37 5.31
CA CYS A 42 -2.98 17.54 5.51
C CYS A 42 -3.01 16.75 6.81
N GLU A 43 -4.20 16.58 7.39
CA GLU A 43 -4.33 15.76 8.57
C GLU A 43 -4.25 14.28 8.20
N THR A 44 -3.70 13.47 9.08
CA THR A 44 -3.61 12.04 8.83
C THR A 44 -4.97 11.40 9.12
N LEU A 45 -5.57 10.86 8.08
CA LEU A 45 -6.85 10.17 8.21
C LEU A 45 -6.67 8.71 8.58
N LYS A 46 -5.67 8.08 8.01
CA LYS A 46 -5.43 6.66 8.21
C LYS A 46 -3.97 6.34 7.94
N GLU A 47 -3.43 5.42 8.72
CA GLU A 47 -2.08 4.93 8.51
C GLU A 47 -2.08 3.42 8.60
N LYS A 48 -1.32 2.76 7.74
CA LYS A 48 -1.20 1.31 7.76
C LYS A 48 0.23 0.92 7.45
N ILE A 49 0.76 -0.02 8.22
CA ILE A 49 2.10 -0.56 8.01
C ILE A 49 1.96 -2.01 7.57
N ILE A 50 2.62 -2.36 6.49
CA ILE A 50 2.53 -3.68 5.90
C ILE A 50 3.91 -4.27 5.76
N THR A 51 4.08 -5.50 6.22
CA THR A 51 5.32 -6.23 6.01
C THR A 51 5.16 -7.04 4.72
N LEU A 52 5.89 -6.65 3.70
CA LEU A 52 5.81 -7.31 2.41
C LEU A 52 6.76 -8.48 2.29
N ILE A 53 7.96 -8.34 2.82
CA ILE A 53 8.98 -9.39 2.80
C ILE A 53 9.41 -9.62 4.23
N PRO A 54 9.39 -10.81 4.71
CA PRO A 54 9.14 -12.07 4.02
C PRO A 54 7.68 -12.55 4.06
N GLU A 55 6.80 -11.83 4.74
CA GLU A 55 5.48 -12.37 5.01
C GLU A 55 4.63 -12.62 3.78
N LYS A 56 4.65 -11.70 2.82
CA LYS A 56 3.81 -11.82 1.65
C LYS A 56 4.57 -12.22 0.40
N ASN A 57 5.87 -12.07 0.40
CA ASN A 57 6.67 -12.29 -0.80
C ASN A 57 8.03 -12.85 -0.45
N ALA A 58 8.63 -13.53 -1.41
CA ALA A 58 10.01 -14.02 -1.29
C ALA A 58 10.98 -12.83 -1.37
N PRO A 59 12.23 -13.01 -0.97
CA PRO A 59 13.22 -11.95 -1.11
C PRO A 59 13.28 -11.43 -2.54
N LEU A 60 13.52 -10.14 -2.67
CA LEU A 60 13.48 -9.46 -3.96
C LEU A 60 14.90 -9.17 -4.42
N GLY A 61 15.33 -9.85 -5.47
CA GLY A 61 16.70 -9.70 -5.99
C GLY A 61 16.87 -8.44 -6.83
N PRO A 62 18.11 -8.13 -7.19
CA PRO A 62 18.37 -6.92 -7.97
C PRO A 62 17.61 -6.95 -9.30
N GLY A 63 17.03 -5.83 -9.64
CA GLY A 63 16.27 -5.70 -10.88
C GLY A 63 14.88 -6.30 -10.86
N GLU A 64 14.52 -7.01 -9.80
CA GLU A 64 13.22 -7.62 -9.69
C GLU A 64 12.18 -6.62 -9.22
N SER A 65 10.93 -6.87 -9.56
CA SER A 65 9.82 -6.02 -9.19
C SER A 65 8.78 -6.82 -8.41
N LEU A 66 8.04 -6.11 -7.59
CA LEU A 66 7.03 -6.67 -6.73
C LEU A 66 5.78 -5.82 -6.85
N SER A 67 4.64 -6.46 -7.09
CA SER A 67 3.36 -5.75 -7.14
C SER A 67 2.72 -5.76 -5.77
N ILE A 68 2.24 -4.61 -5.36
CA ILE A 68 1.55 -4.45 -4.08
C ILE A 68 0.08 -4.23 -4.35
N ASP A 69 -0.76 -5.05 -3.71
CA ASP A 69 -2.21 -4.93 -3.80
C ASP A 69 -2.73 -4.97 -2.37
N VAL A 70 -3.09 -3.82 -1.85
CA VAL A 70 -3.49 -3.71 -0.46
C VAL A 70 -4.84 -3.05 -0.35
N SER A 71 -5.69 -3.59 0.51
CA SER A 71 -6.97 -3.00 0.85
C SER A 71 -6.90 -2.47 2.27
N ILE A 72 -7.37 -1.26 2.46
CA ILE A 72 -7.45 -0.65 3.78
C ILE A 72 -8.91 -0.59 4.17
N ASP A 73 -9.30 -1.44 5.13
CA ASP A 73 -10.69 -1.53 5.55
C ASP A 73 -11.06 -0.34 6.40
N ARG A 74 -12.33 0.05 6.29
CA ARG A 74 -12.85 1.13 7.10
C ARG A 74 -12.05 2.42 6.96
N SER A 75 -11.55 2.62 5.78
CA SER A 75 -10.84 3.84 5.51
C SER A 75 -11.83 4.98 5.43
N PRO A 76 -11.38 6.23 5.49
CA PRO A 76 -12.26 7.36 5.26
C PRO A 76 -12.92 7.26 3.89
N ASP A 77 -14.02 7.96 3.74
CA ASP A 77 -14.69 8.03 2.46
C ASP A 77 -13.66 8.49 1.42
N PRO A 78 -13.56 7.83 0.27
CA PRO A 78 -12.59 8.25 -0.75
C PRO A 78 -12.69 9.71 -1.12
N SER A 79 -13.86 10.32 -1.00
CA SER A 79 -14.00 11.74 -1.30
C SER A 79 -13.30 12.64 -0.29
N GLU A 80 -12.94 12.10 0.86
CA GLU A 80 -12.23 12.87 1.89
C GLU A 80 -10.73 12.76 1.75
N ILE A 81 -10.25 11.86 0.91
CA ILE A 81 -8.81 11.64 0.75
C ILE A 81 -8.28 12.58 -0.32
N MET A 82 -7.40 13.48 0.09
CA MET A 82 -6.80 14.42 -0.83
C MET A 82 -5.43 13.97 -1.31
N HIS A 83 -4.74 13.18 -0.50
CA HIS A 83 -3.37 12.81 -0.80
C HIS A 83 -3.04 11.48 -0.14
N MET A 84 -2.16 10.72 -0.77
CA MET A 84 -1.70 9.45 -0.22
C MET A 84 -0.19 9.38 -0.34
N ARG A 85 0.46 8.86 0.69
CA ARG A 85 1.89 8.64 0.67
C ARG A 85 2.18 7.18 0.93
N ILE A 86 3.07 6.60 0.15
CA ILE A 86 3.55 5.24 0.36
C ILE A 86 5.06 5.35 0.41
N GLU A 87 5.64 4.85 1.50
CA GLU A 87 7.08 4.97 1.68
C GLU A 87 7.64 3.73 2.37
N PRO A 88 8.90 3.40 2.13
CA PRO A 88 9.54 2.33 2.88
C PRO A 88 9.69 2.76 4.33
N ARG A 89 9.37 1.86 5.24
CA ARG A 89 9.54 2.12 6.65
C ARG A 89 10.74 1.38 7.21
N ALA A 90 10.94 0.16 6.76
CA ALA A 90 12.07 -0.65 7.19
C ALA A 90 12.54 -1.49 6.02
N LEU A 91 13.85 -1.59 5.87
CA LEU A 91 14.46 -2.29 4.77
C LEU A 91 15.63 -3.11 5.28
N LYS A 92 15.67 -4.38 4.89
CA LYS A 92 16.78 -5.25 5.25
C LYS A 92 17.40 -5.81 3.98
N LEU A 93 18.70 -5.63 3.85
CA LEU A 93 19.44 -6.12 2.69
C LEU A 93 20.35 -7.27 3.09
N ASN A 94 20.54 -8.17 2.17
CA ASN A 94 21.52 -9.24 2.34
C ASN A 94 22.86 -8.82 1.79
#